data_9252500578c13fecfac6bed4064378e1
#
_entry.id   9252500578c13fecfac6bed4064378e1
#
_cell.length_a   1.000
_cell.length_b   1.000
_cell.length_c   1.000
_cell.angle_alpha   90.00
_cell.angle_beta   90.00
_cell.angle_gamma   90.00
#
_symmetry.space_group_name_H-M   'P 1'
#
loop_
_entity.id
_entity.type
_entity.pdbx_description
1 polymer ?
#
loop_
_entity_poly.entity_id
_entity_poly.type
_entity_poly.pdbx_seq_one_letter_code
_entity_poly.pdbx_strand_id
1 'polypeptide(L)'
;MFGIGAALVAYAVAVIAVVRGTDKDKAPQGQSARAASASASSACSATLHAVTASSFAPVLARIATTVAEGPNCVRLQITTADGQAAPGVVAATRADVWLPDDASWQNLPSGLHLDERQGDIVATSPMYLVTLSAPGNTLPTSARSWAGHGAELARQGRWRLVVRDPASSGDGMVAAGVLASAVFNKSGMLVSALDLMRAQQVGRTTTTPTMAAPTAPGEVGIVPEYSLMHAQQAARYSIVAPTDSAALMRFSWLPVSTATADPEKSAALVRLHQALIGPQAASVLASAGLRGPEWPAPQPRDFPVVFPALPAKPFSVVRQHFMWHVLTTYQPAARRANLLIVVDISGSMADPAPGSQTPLIALVRDGVAQVNSLLPDTSRLGLWQFGAALDPPRDYQVLVPTGQLTPVQRARISAVSKELAARPTGTGLYDTILAAYRSQQANFEPRVPNEVLIFTDGVNEDDPQSITSDQLKAGLAAADPHRKVELGIFAFGDRSPVSQLETALAPVNGQVQPLSNAGDVMAAFVHAVSGGLTE
;
A
#
# COMPACT_ATOMS: atom_id res chain seq x y z
N MET A 1 -19.10 -19.98 15.52
CA MET A 1 -20.03 -18.98 16.08
C MET A 1 -19.33 -18.31 17.24
N PHE A 2 -18.67 -17.19 16.96
CA PHE A 2 -18.44 -16.09 17.93
C PHE A 2 -17.86 -14.95 17.11
N GLY A 3 -18.59 -13.84 17.06
CA GLY A 3 -18.26 -12.67 16.28
C GLY A 3 -17.20 -11.83 16.98
N ILE A 4 -16.23 -11.37 16.20
CA ILE A 4 -15.28 -10.35 16.63
C ILE A 4 -15.78 -9.03 16.04
N GLY A 5 -16.26 -8.14 16.92
CA GLY A 5 -16.63 -6.79 16.57
C GLY A 5 -15.39 -5.93 16.36
N ALA A 6 -15.14 -5.53 15.13
CA ALA A 6 -14.17 -4.49 14.82
C ALA A 6 -14.78 -3.11 15.09
N ALA A 7 -14.27 -2.39 16.06
CA ALA A 7 -14.63 -1.00 16.31
C ALA A 7 -13.94 -0.10 15.27
N LEU A 8 -14.68 0.26 14.22
CA LEU A 8 -14.30 1.29 13.27
C LEU A 8 -14.66 2.66 13.86
N VAL A 9 -13.65 3.45 14.21
CA VAL A 9 -13.82 4.88 14.51
C VAL A 9 -13.85 5.62 13.17
N ALA A 10 -15.05 5.90 12.68
CA ALA A 10 -15.27 6.74 11.51
C ALA A 10 -15.20 8.22 11.93
N TYR A 11 -14.20 8.94 11.47
CA TYR A 11 -14.22 10.41 11.47
C TYR A 11 -14.96 10.87 10.21
N ALA A 12 -16.25 11.12 10.33
CA ALA A 12 -17.04 11.81 9.32
C ALA A 12 -16.93 13.32 9.56
N VAL A 13 -16.20 14.03 8.72
CA VAL A 13 -16.28 15.50 8.66
C VAL A 13 -17.34 15.85 7.63
N ALA A 14 -18.54 16.13 8.09
CA ALA A 14 -19.61 16.68 7.28
C ALA A 14 -19.39 18.20 7.11
N VAL A 15 -18.98 18.65 5.94
CA VAL A 15 -19.00 20.07 5.59
C VAL A 15 -20.36 20.39 4.98
N ILE A 16 -21.27 20.91 5.79
CA ILE A 16 -22.51 21.51 5.30
C ILE A 16 -22.20 22.96 4.98
N ALA A 17 -22.04 23.29 3.71
CA ALA A 17 -21.99 24.67 3.26
C ALA A 17 -23.40 25.27 3.23
N VAL A 18 -23.80 25.91 4.30
CA VAL A 18 -24.99 26.80 4.33
C VAL A 18 -24.50 28.21 4.04
N VAL A 19 -24.74 28.70 2.84
CA VAL A 19 -24.55 30.11 2.52
C VAL A 19 -25.75 30.88 3.15
N ARG A 20 -25.50 31.51 4.29
CA ARG A 20 -26.41 32.55 4.83
C ARG A 20 -25.84 33.92 4.51
N GLY A 21 -26.47 34.61 3.59
CA GLY A 21 -26.32 36.06 3.45
C GLY A 21 -27.00 36.75 4.60
N THR A 22 -26.25 37.54 5.37
CA THR A 22 -26.76 38.50 6.31
C THR A 22 -26.76 39.88 5.68
N ASP A 23 -27.92 40.43 5.45
CA ASP A 23 -28.04 41.89 5.38
C ASP A 23 -29.14 42.35 6.37
N LYS A 24 -28.73 43.19 7.30
CA LYS A 24 -29.61 43.93 8.24
C LYS A 24 -29.80 45.37 7.74
N ASP A 25 -31.00 45.80 7.96
CA ASP A 25 -31.50 47.19 8.14
C ASP A 25 -32.20 47.84 6.96
N LYS A 26 -33.49 47.94 7.14
CA LYS A 26 -34.38 49.12 7.25
C LYS A 26 -35.77 48.86 6.71
N ALA A 27 -36.74 48.89 7.61
CA ALA A 27 -38.12 49.11 7.23
C ALA A 27 -38.33 50.58 6.85
N PRO A 28 -39.27 50.88 5.95
CA PRO A 28 -40.49 51.54 6.32
C PRO A 28 -41.78 51.00 5.68
N GLN A 29 -42.85 51.41 6.29
CA GLN A 29 -44.25 51.04 6.17
C GLN A 29 -44.91 51.25 4.81
N GLY A 30 -45.82 50.34 4.49
CA GLY A 30 -47.12 50.62 3.90
C GLY A 30 -47.22 50.68 2.39
N GLN A 31 -47.80 49.62 1.84
CA GLN A 31 -48.97 49.73 0.98
C GLN A 31 -49.40 48.35 0.46
N SER A 32 -50.64 48.02 0.59
CA SER A 32 -51.30 46.85 0.07
C SER A 32 -51.24 46.80 -1.45
N ALA A 33 -50.66 45.70 -1.99
CA ALA A 33 -50.85 45.34 -3.40
C ALA A 33 -50.74 43.82 -3.56
N ARG A 34 -51.83 43.25 -3.99
CA ARG A 34 -52.02 42.06 -4.84
C ARG A 34 -51.11 40.86 -4.59
N ALA A 35 -51.76 39.77 -4.19
CA ALA A 35 -51.23 38.41 -4.29
C ALA A 35 -50.62 38.17 -5.67
N ALA A 36 -49.30 38.25 -5.72
CA ALA A 36 -48.52 37.62 -6.79
C ALA A 36 -48.35 36.16 -6.37
N SER A 37 -48.84 35.29 -7.20
CA SER A 37 -48.67 33.84 -7.13
C SER A 37 -47.22 33.51 -6.77
N ALA A 38 -47.03 32.98 -5.58
CA ALA A 38 -45.76 32.31 -5.24
C ALA A 38 -45.57 31.20 -6.27
N SER A 39 -44.64 31.38 -7.19
CA SER A 39 -44.16 30.31 -8.04
C SER A 39 -43.71 29.21 -7.11
N ALA A 40 -44.47 28.13 -7.06
CA ALA A 40 -44.07 26.92 -6.40
C ALA A 40 -42.68 26.57 -6.97
N SER A 41 -41.65 26.65 -6.15
CA SER A 41 -40.36 26.06 -6.52
C SER A 41 -40.65 24.60 -6.78
N SER A 42 -40.70 24.23 -8.07
CA SER A 42 -40.93 22.84 -8.47
C SER A 42 -39.83 22.01 -7.79
N ALA A 43 -40.23 21.11 -6.89
CA ALA A 43 -39.33 20.16 -6.31
C ALA A 43 -38.67 19.38 -7.46
N CYS A 44 -37.35 19.19 -7.41
CA CYS A 44 -36.67 18.39 -8.41
C CYS A 44 -37.28 16.98 -8.44
N SER A 45 -37.32 16.38 -9.64
CA SER A 45 -37.93 15.07 -9.87
C SER A 45 -37.26 13.95 -9.09
N ALA A 46 -35.94 14.06 -8.82
CA ALA A 46 -35.22 13.04 -8.06
C ALA A 46 -34.10 13.64 -7.21
N THR A 47 -33.78 12.98 -6.12
CA THR A 47 -32.56 13.21 -5.33
C THR A 47 -31.66 11.98 -5.45
N LEU A 48 -30.43 12.18 -5.90
CA LEU A 48 -29.40 11.15 -5.97
C LEU A 48 -28.34 11.37 -4.87
N HIS A 49 -27.86 10.30 -4.32
CA HIS A 49 -26.71 10.30 -3.44
C HIS A 49 -25.49 9.72 -4.16
N ALA A 50 -24.45 10.54 -4.34
CA ALA A 50 -23.20 10.14 -4.96
C ALA A 50 -22.08 10.06 -3.90
N VAL A 51 -21.32 8.97 -3.91
CA VAL A 51 -20.02 8.88 -3.25
C VAL A 51 -18.95 9.09 -4.30
N THR A 52 -18.01 9.98 -4.05
CA THR A 52 -16.94 10.29 -5.02
C THR A 52 -15.60 10.48 -4.34
N ALA A 53 -14.52 10.27 -5.11
CA ALA A 53 -13.19 10.61 -4.64
C ALA A 53 -13.06 12.11 -4.33
N SER A 54 -12.28 12.44 -3.29
CA SER A 54 -12.04 13.84 -2.88
C SER A 54 -11.48 14.69 -4.01
N SER A 55 -10.67 14.10 -4.90
CA SER A 55 -10.11 14.76 -6.09
C SER A 55 -11.14 15.12 -7.16
N PHE A 56 -12.26 14.38 -7.24
CA PHE A 56 -13.31 14.58 -8.24
C PHE A 56 -14.52 15.34 -7.70
N ALA A 57 -14.68 15.46 -6.39
CA ALA A 57 -15.82 16.12 -5.77
C ALA A 57 -16.07 17.56 -6.26
N PRO A 58 -15.06 18.43 -6.47
CA PRO A 58 -15.29 19.78 -7.01
C PRO A 58 -15.83 19.77 -8.44
N VAL A 59 -15.40 18.82 -9.28
CA VAL A 59 -15.90 18.63 -10.66
C VAL A 59 -17.36 18.20 -10.63
N LEU A 60 -17.66 17.17 -9.83
CA LEU A 60 -19.01 16.65 -9.70
C LEU A 60 -19.97 17.71 -9.17
N ALA A 61 -19.54 18.52 -8.19
CA ALA A 61 -20.35 19.62 -7.65
C ALA A 61 -20.68 20.67 -8.72
N ARG A 62 -19.73 21.04 -9.57
CA ARG A 62 -19.97 21.99 -10.69
C ARG A 62 -20.91 21.41 -11.75
N ILE A 63 -20.75 20.14 -12.09
CA ILE A 63 -21.64 19.49 -13.06
C ILE A 63 -23.04 19.31 -12.47
N ALA A 64 -23.16 19.01 -11.17
CA ALA A 64 -24.46 18.92 -10.50
C ALA A 64 -25.29 20.18 -10.64
N THR A 65 -24.68 21.38 -10.70
CA THR A 65 -25.42 22.63 -10.91
C THR A 65 -26.11 22.68 -12.26
N THR A 66 -25.56 22.03 -13.29
CA THR A 66 -26.14 22.02 -14.64
C THR A 66 -27.40 21.15 -14.75
N VAL A 67 -27.57 20.19 -13.85
CA VAL A 67 -28.74 19.29 -13.81
C VAL A 67 -29.73 19.69 -12.71
N ALA A 68 -29.41 20.69 -11.90
CA ALA A 68 -30.24 21.15 -10.79
C ALA A 68 -31.38 22.09 -11.22
N GLU A 69 -31.43 22.45 -12.50
CA GLU A 69 -32.42 23.40 -13.04
C GLU A 69 -33.32 22.77 -14.10
N GLY A 70 -34.49 23.37 -14.31
CA GLY A 70 -35.44 22.97 -15.36
C GLY A 70 -36.39 21.83 -14.97
N PRO A 71 -37.27 21.44 -15.89
CA PRO A 71 -38.18 20.33 -15.73
C PRO A 71 -37.36 19.02 -15.58
N ASN A 72 -37.73 18.19 -14.61
CA ASN A 72 -37.00 16.97 -14.28
C ASN A 72 -35.61 17.23 -13.69
N CYS A 73 -35.38 18.34 -12.98
CA CYS A 73 -34.08 18.59 -12.31
C CYS A 73 -33.70 17.45 -11.36
N VAL A 74 -32.40 17.29 -11.16
CA VAL A 74 -31.81 16.28 -10.26
C VAL A 74 -31.09 17.00 -9.14
N ARG A 75 -31.45 16.70 -7.90
CA ARG A 75 -30.70 17.15 -6.71
C ARG A 75 -29.65 16.13 -6.37
N LEU A 76 -28.40 16.57 -6.23
CA LEU A 76 -27.29 15.70 -5.88
C LEU A 76 -26.78 15.95 -4.47
N GLN A 77 -26.71 14.89 -3.67
CA GLN A 77 -25.99 14.86 -2.39
C GLN A 77 -24.64 14.19 -2.63
N ILE A 78 -23.55 14.85 -2.25
CA ILE A 78 -22.19 14.37 -2.49
C ILE A 78 -21.52 14.04 -1.16
N THR A 79 -21.02 12.82 -1.06
CA THR A 79 -20.14 12.36 0.02
C THR A 79 -18.80 12.01 -0.56
N THR A 80 -17.71 12.38 0.11
CA THR A 80 -16.34 12.02 -0.33
C THR A 80 -15.83 10.80 0.39
N ALA A 81 -15.22 9.89 -0.38
CA ALA A 81 -14.49 8.75 0.16
C ALA A 81 -13.42 8.30 -0.84
N ASP A 82 -12.22 8.03 -0.32
CA ASP A 82 -11.06 7.65 -1.12
C ASP A 82 -10.62 6.21 -0.82
N GLY A 83 -9.99 5.57 -1.79
CA GLY A 83 -9.30 4.31 -1.64
C GLY A 83 -10.18 3.14 -1.20
N GLN A 84 -9.58 2.22 -0.46
CA GLN A 84 -10.21 0.97 0.02
C GLN A 84 -11.40 1.20 0.97
N ALA A 85 -11.49 2.35 1.61
CA ALA A 85 -12.60 2.67 2.50
C ALA A 85 -13.89 3.06 1.75
N ALA A 86 -13.78 3.51 0.50
CA ALA A 86 -14.89 4.04 -0.28
C ALA A 86 -16.06 3.06 -0.44
N PRO A 87 -15.88 1.77 -0.77
CA PRO A 87 -16.99 0.82 -0.86
C PRO A 87 -17.84 0.70 0.40
N GLY A 88 -17.19 0.74 1.58
CA GLY A 88 -17.89 0.74 2.87
C GLY A 88 -18.77 1.98 3.07
N VAL A 89 -18.29 3.14 2.62
CA VAL A 89 -19.07 4.39 2.65
C VAL A 89 -20.24 4.35 1.69
N VAL A 90 -20.06 3.81 0.47
CA VAL A 90 -21.14 3.59 -0.51
C VAL A 90 -22.25 2.75 0.09
N ALA A 91 -21.90 1.64 0.74
CA ALA A 91 -22.87 0.77 1.39
C ALA A 91 -23.57 1.45 2.58
N ALA A 92 -22.82 2.11 3.48
CA ALA A 92 -23.34 2.74 4.68
C ALA A 92 -24.30 3.90 4.36
N THR A 93 -24.01 4.68 3.32
CA THR A 93 -24.80 5.82 2.90
C THR A 93 -25.94 5.45 1.93
N ARG A 94 -25.99 4.19 1.49
CA ARG A 94 -26.91 3.72 0.45
C ARG A 94 -26.84 4.60 -0.80
N ALA A 95 -25.61 4.86 -1.25
CA ALA A 95 -25.39 5.72 -2.39
C ALA A 95 -25.99 5.12 -3.67
N ASP A 96 -26.44 5.99 -4.56
CA ASP A 96 -27.01 5.60 -5.86
C ASP A 96 -25.92 5.40 -6.94
N VAL A 97 -24.79 6.09 -6.75
CA VAL A 97 -23.64 6.01 -7.67
C VAL A 97 -22.33 6.23 -6.91
N TRP A 98 -21.29 5.54 -7.37
CA TRP A 98 -19.92 5.70 -6.90
C TRP A 98 -19.01 6.19 -8.03
N LEU A 99 -18.22 7.25 -7.75
CA LEU A 99 -17.24 7.81 -8.68
C LEU A 99 -15.84 7.79 -8.04
N PRO A 100 -15.14 6.66 -8.09
CA PRO A 100 -13.77 6.57 -7.60
C PRO A 100 -12.78 7.33 -8.49
N ASP A 101 -11.60 7.62 -7.96
CA ASP A 101 -10.50 8.25 -8.70
C ASP A 101 -9.75 7.29 -9.64
N ASP A 102 -9.98 5.98 -9.51
CA ASP A 102 -9.50 4.99 -10.48
C ASP A 102 -10.46 3.80 -10.62
N ALA A 103 -10.58 3.31 -11.86
CA ALA A 103 -11.43 2.17 -12.20
C ALA A 103 -11.03 0.86 -11.49
N SER A 104 -9.79 0.74 -11.04
CA SER A 104 -9.31 -0.48 -10.39
C SER A 104 -9.98 -0.75 -9.05
N TRP A 105 -10.53 0.27 -8.40
CA TRP A 105 -11.23 0.12 -7.12
C TRP A 105 -12.48 -0.77 -7.18
N GLN A 106 -13.15 -0.83 -8.35
CA GLN A 106 -14.32 -1.70 -8.55
C GLN A 106 -14.01 -3.19 -8.39
N ASN A 107 -12.73 -3.57 -8.54
CA ASN A 107 -12.27 -4.96 -8.50
C ASN A 107 -11.95 -5.45 -7.08
N LEU A 108 -12.06 -4.59 -6.09
CA LEU A 108 -11.86 -4.98 -4.69
C LEU A 108 -13.10 -5.75 -4.18
N PRO A 109 -12.90 -6.79 -3.37
CA PRO A 109 -14.00 -7.48 -2.69
C PRO A 109 -14.73 -6.49 -1.77
N SER A 110 -15.91 -6.04 -2.15
CA SER A 110 -16.64 -5.00 -1.42
C SER A 110 -18.05 -5.38 -1.00
N GLY A 111 -18.58 -6.48 -1.54
CA GLY A 111 -20.01 -6.83 -1.38
C GLY A 111 -20.98 -5.84 -2.02
N LEU A 112 -20.49 -4.83 -2.77
CA LEU A 112 -21.34 -3.92 -3.53
C LEU A 112 -21.86 -4.58 -4.80
N HIS A 113 -23.13 -4.39 -5.08
CA HIS A 113 -23.75 -4.79 -6.34
C HIS A 113 -23.79 -3.57 -7.28
N LEU A 114 -22.76 -3.44 -8.10
CA LEU A 114 -22.65 -2.39 -9.11
C LEU A 114 -23.31 -2.84 -10.43
N ASP A 115 -23.90 -1.91 -11.16
CA ASP A 115 -24.41 -2.18 -12.52
C ASP A 115 -23.28 -1.96 -13.54
N GLU A 116 -22.49 -3.00 -13.76
CA GLU A 116 -21.34 -2.94 -14.68
C GLU A 116 -21.73 -2.63 -16.13
N ARG A 117 -22.99 -2.87 -16.53
CA ARG A 117 -23.48 -2.56 -17.90
C ARG A 117 -23.64 -1.07 -18.13
N GLN A 118 -23.78 -0.30 -17.05
CA GLN A 118 -23.88 1.15 -17.08
C GLN A 118 -22.62 1.83 -16.55
N GLY A 119 -21.59 1.05 -16.21
CA GLY A 119 -20.30 1.56 -15.80
C GLY A 119 -19.53 2.19 -16.97
N ASP A 120 -18.91 3.34 -16.74
CA ASP A 120 -18.16 4.09 -17.75
C ASP A 120 -17.00 4.88 -17.14
N ILE A 121 -16.06 5.30 -17.99
CA ILE A 121 -15.02 6.26 -17.63
C ILE A 121 -15.53 7.66 -17.95
N VAL A 122 -15.47 8.57 -17.00
CA VAL A 122 -15.96 9.95 -17.18
C VAL A 122 -14.84 10.99 -17.29
N ALA A 123 -13.64 10.65 -16.82
CA ALA A 123 -12.46 11.49 -16.96
C ALA A 123 -11.18 10.67 -16.85
N THR A 124 -10.08 11.22 -17.36
CA THR A 124 -8.74 10.62 -17.23
C THR A 124 -7.72 11.65 -16.78
N SER A 125 -6.64 11.16 -16.15
CA SER A 125 -5.42 11.94 -15.92
C SER A 125 -4.20 11.08 -16.14
N PRO A 126 -3.31 11.43 -17.07
CA PRO A 126 -2.07 10.70 -17.25
C PRO A 126 -1.10 10.92 -16.10
N MET A 127 -0.23 9.94 -15.88
CA MET A 127 0.79 9.93 -14.85
C MET A 127 2.16 10.24 -15.45
N TYR A 128 2.95 11.03 -14.74
CA TYR A 128 4.31 11.40 -15.13
C TYR A 128 5.30 11.06 -14.02
N LEU A 129 6.53 10.75 -14.42
CA LEU A 129 7.67 10.73 -13.51
C LEU A 129 8.15 12.17 -13.28
N VAL A 130 8.33 12.55 -12.03
CA VAL A 130 8.79 13.89 -11.66
C VAL A 130 9.99 13.85 -10.71
N THR A 131 10.94 14.75 -10.93
CA THR A 131 12.07 14.99 -10.02
C THR A 131 12.16 16.49 -9.72
N LEU A 132 12.84 16.88 -8.66
CA LEU A 132 13.17 18.29 -8.49
C LEU A 132 14.12 18.74 -9.62
N SER A 133 13.86 19.92 -10.20
CA SER A 133 14.70 20.54 -11.21
C SER A 133 15.98 21.08 -10.54
N ALA A 134 17.04 20.28 -10.57
CA ALA A 134 18.34 20.63 -10.00
C ALA A 134 19.47 20.00 -10.83
N PRO A 135 20.68 20.60 -10.87
CA PRO A 135 21.83 20.02 -11.54
C PRO A 135 22.11 18.59 -11.05
N GLY A 136 22.30 17.66 -11.96
CA GLY A 136 22.56 16.25 -11.64
C GLY A 136 21.35 15.43 -11.15
N ASN A 137 20.18 16.04 -11.00
CA ASN A 137 18.95 15.40 -10.51
C ASN A 137 18.00 15.04 -11.65
N THR A 138 18.49 14.51 -12.73
CA THR A 138 17.72 14.09 -13.91
C THR A 138 17.68 12.57 -14.02
N LEU A 139 16.52 12.03 -14.34
CA LEU A 139 16.40 10.62 -14.66
C LEU A 139 17.20 10.27 -15.92
N PRO A 140 17.86 9.10 -15.97
CA PRO A 140 18.65 8.71 -17.14
C PRO A 140 17.80 8.66 -18.40
N THR A 141 18.28 9.30 -19.47
CA THR A 141 17.62 9.29 -20.78
C THR A 141 17.60 7.94 -21.45
N SER A 142 18.44 6.99 -21.00
CA SER A 142 18.45 5.60 -21.46
C SER A 142 17.26 4.77 -20.92
N ALA A 143 16.70 5.16 -19.78
CA ALA A 143 15.55 4.50 -19.18
C ALA A 143 14.24 5.08 -19.75
N ARG A 144 13.93 4.78 -21.02
CA ARG A 144 12.80 5.41 -21.71
C ARG A 144 11.43 4.76 -21.44
N SER A 145 11.40 3.50 -21.04
CA SER A 145 10.16 2.76 -20.75
C SER A 145 9.85 2.72 -19.26
N TRP A 146 8.61 2.40 -18.90
CA TRP A 146 8.24 2.12 -17.50
C TRP A 146 9.14 1.06 -16.88
N ALA A 147 9.43 -0.05 -17.61
CA ALA A 147 10.33 -1.09 -17.15
C ALA A 147 11.77 -0.59 -16.94
N GLY A 148 12.25 0.30 -17.84
CA GLY A 148 13.57 0.91 -17.71
C GLY A 148 13.66 1.82 -16.49
N HIS A 149 12.65 2.66 -16.28
CA HIS A 149 12.58 3.52 -15.09
C HIS A 149 12.43 2.69 -13.80
N GLY A 150 11.61 1.63 -13.80
CA GLY A 150 11.49 0.72 -12.67
C GLY A 150 12.82 0.06 -12.31
N ALA A 151 13.57 -0.41 -13.30
CA ALA A 151 14.91 -0.98 -13.10
C ALA A 151 15.93 0.04 -12.55
N GLU A 152 15.83 1.30 -12.98
CA GLU A 152 16.70 2.37 -12.45
C GLU A 152 16.35 2.72 -11.01
N LEU A 153 15.07 2.79 -10.67
CA LEU A 153 14.59 3.04 -9.31
C LEU A 153 14.97 1.89 -8.35
N ALA A 154 14.99 0.65 -8.85
CA ALA A 154 15.41 -0.53 -8.08
C ALA A 154 16.93 -0.58 -7.80
N ARG A 155 17.75 0.24 -8.47
CA ARG A 155 19.18 0.32 -8.18
C ARG A 155 19.41 1.00 -6.84
N GLN A 156 20.04 0.28 -5.93
CA GLN A 156 20.28 0.75 -4.57
C GLN A 156 21.00 2.10 -4.51
N GLY A 157 20.44 3.02 -3.73
CA GLY A 157 21.11 4.21 -3.22
C GLY A 157 21.07 5.47 -4.09
N ARG A 158 20.53 5.42 -5.32
CA ARG A 158 20.50 6.58 -6.19
C ARG A 158 19.18 7.35 -6.15
N TRP A 159 18.06 6.64 -6.19
CA TRP A 159 16.74 7.23 -6.28
C TRP A 159 15.83 6.71 -5.17
N ARG A 160 15.01 7.59 -4.63
CA ARG A 160 13.94 7.30 -3.68
C ARG A 160 12.60 7.58 -4.35
N LEU A 161 11.74 6.57 -4.43
CA LEU A 161 10.39 6.73 -4.96
C LEU A 161 9.48 7.43 -3.92
N VAL A 162 8.74 8.44 -4.35
CA VAL A 162 7.70 9.10 -3.55
C VAL A 162 6.35 8.80 -4.20
N VAL A 163 5.47 8.11 -3.47
CA VAL A 163 4.11 7.77 -3.92
C VAL A 163 3.12 8.10 -2.82
N ARG A 164 1.88 8.37 -3.18
CA ARG A 164 0.80 8.37 -2.21
C ARG A 164 0.49 6.94 -1.80
N ASP A 165 -0.10 6.78 -0.62
CA ASP A 165 -0.46 5.46 -0.14
C ASP A 165 -1.45 4.78 -1.11
N PRO A 166 -1.06 3.65 -1.73
CA PRO A 166 -1.88 2.93 -2.69
C PRO A 166 -3.21 2.43 -2.12
N ALA A 167 -3.32 2.24 -0.82
CA ALA A 167 -4.57 1.81 -0.19
C ALA A 167 -5.57 2.96 -0.04
N SER A 168 -5.10 4.20 -0.01
CA SER A 168 -5.91 5.38 0.24
C SER A 168 -6.07 6.31 -0.98
N SER A 169 -5.42 6.01 -2.10
CA SER A 169 -5.42 6.91 -3.27
C SER A 169 -5.27 6.18 -4.60
N GLY A 170 -6.05 6.57 -5.60
CA GLY A 170 -5.99 6.00 -6.95
C GLY A 170 -4.67 6.27 -7.65
N ASP A 171 -4.09 7.46 -7.52
CA ASP A 171 -2.77 7.78 -8.08
C ASP A 171 -1.66 6.94 -7.44
N GLY A 172 -1.71 6.71 -6.13
CA GLY A 172 -0.78 5.79 -5.46
C GLY A 172 -0.92 4.36 -5.97
N MET A 173 -2.17 3.89 -6.12
CA MET A 173 -2.45 2.55 -6.66
C MET A 173 -1.99 2.40 -8.10
N VAL A 174 -2.27 3.37 -8.97
CA VAL A 174 -1.82 3.36 -10.36
C VAL A 174 -0.30 3.41 -10.44
N ALA A 175 0.37 4.26 -9.65
CA ALA A 175 1.83 4.36 -9.61
C ALA A 175 2.48 3.03 -9.20
N ALA A 176 1.99 2.41 -8.12
CA ALA A 176 2.47 1.11 -7.66
C ALA A 176 2.20 0.01 -8.70
N GLY A 177 1.01 0.00 -9.31
CA GLY A 177 0.61 -0.97 -10.32
C GLY A 177 1.43 -0.88 -11.60
N VAL A 178 1.72 0.32 -12.07
CA VAL A 178 2.55 0.54 -13.27
C VAL A 178 3.97 0.03 -13.07
N LEU A 179 4.59 0.37 -11.95
CA LEU A 179 5.94 -0.10 -11.63
C LEU A 179 5.98 -1.63 -11.48
N ALA A 180 5.02 -2.19 -10.75
CA ALA A 180 4.91 -3.63 -10.56
C ALA A 180 4.74 -4.37 -11.90
N SER A 181 3.83 -3.92 -12.77
CA SER A 181 3.61 -4.52 -14.09
C SER A 181 4.83 -4.41 -14.99
N ALA A 182 5.52 -3.26 -14.97
CA ALA A 182 6.70 -3.04 -15.78
C ALA A 182 7.84 -3.98 -15.40
N VAL A 183 8.04 -4.20 -14.11
CA VAL A 183 9.05 -5.11 -13.57
C VAL A 183 8.63 -6.57 -13.81
N PHE A 184 7.37 -6.92 -13.56
CA PHE A 184 6.80 -8.25 -13.75
C PHE A 184 6.93 -8.76 -15.20
N ASN A 185 6.61 -7.92 -16.17
CA ASN A 185 6.68 -8.29 -17.59
C ASN A 185 8.10 -8.57 -18.08
N LYS A 186 9.12 -8.14 -17.34
CA LYS A 186 10.53 -8.26 -17.74
C LYS A 186 11.26 -9.45 -17.11
N SER A 187 10.92 -9.88 -15.92
CA SER A 187 11.78 -10.76 -15.11
C SER A 187 11.10 -12.00 -14.49
N GLY A 188 9.78 -12.18 -14.70
CA GLY A 188 9.04 -13.27 -14.06
C GLY A 188 8.69 -13.02 -12.58
N MET A 189 7.76 -13.81 -12.01
CA MET A 189 6.99 -13.45 -10.81
C MET A 189 7.76 -13.14 -9.52
N LEU A 190 8.77 -13.92 -9.16
CA LEU A 190 9.40 -13.82 -7.85
C LEU A 190 10.41 -12.66 -7.74
N VAL A 191 11.23 -12.50 -8.76
CA VAL A 191 12.25 -11.42 -8.84
C VAL A 191 11.57 -10.06 -8.91
N SER A 192 10.40 -9.99 -9.55
CA SER A 192 9.60 -8.76 -9.70
C SER A 192 8.99 -8.25 -8.42
N ALA A 193 8.49 -9.15 -7.56
CA ALA A 193 7.94 -8.76 -6.26
C ALA A 193 9.05 -8.15 -5.38
N LEU A 194 10.24 -8.75 -5.38
CA LEU A 194 11.39 -8.25 -4.64
C LEU A 194 11.91 -6.91 -5.16
N ASP A 195 11.99 -6.74 -6.47
CA ASP A 195 12.44 -5.49 -7.07
C ASP A 195 11.40 -4.37 -6.85
N LEU A 196 10.11 -4.70 -6.89
CA LEU A 196 9.04 -3.78 -6.52
C LEU A 196 9.12 -3.40 -5.05
N MET A 197 9.30 -4.37 -4.16
CA MET A 197 9.51 -4.14 -2.74
C MET A 197 10.73 -3.25 -2.52
N ARG A 198 11.85 -3.48 -3.19
CA ARG A 198 13.04 -2.63 -3.14
C ARG A 198 12.77 -1.21 -3.63
N ALA A 199 12.11 -1.06 -4.76
CA ALA A 199 11.75 0.26 -5.29
C ALA A 199 10.80 1.02 -4.35
N GLN A 200 9.88 0.33 -3.71
CA GLN A 200 8.91 0.91 -2.77
C GLN A 200 9.53 1.25 -1.41
N GLN A 201 10.49 0.48 -0.94
CA GLN A 201 11.13 0.70 0.37
C GLN A 201 12.18 1.78 0.37
N VAL A 202 12.78 2.02 -0.78
CA VAL A 202 13.53 3.24 -1.01
C VAL A 202 12.57 4.44 -1.07
N GLY A 203 11.24 4.17 -1.07
CA GLY A 203 10.21 5.17 -1.23
C GLY A 203 9.74 5.80 0.09
N ARG A 204 9.21 6.99 -0.02
CA ARG A 204 8.46 7.67 1.02
C ARG A 204 6.98 7.67 0.64
N THR A 205 6.16 6.97 1.43
CA THR A 205 4.71 7.10 1.32
C THR A 205 4.29 8.42 1.93
N THR A 206 3.57 9.23 1.20
CA THR A 206 3.03 10.48 1.69
C THR A 206 1.52 10.40 1.83
N THR A 207 1.02 10.86 2.98
CA THR A 207 -0.41 11.03 3.25
C THR A 207 -0.93 12.42 2.87
N THR A 208 -0.11 13.25 2.20
CA THR A 208 -0.57 14.55 1.72
C THR A 208 -1.75 14.38 0.77
N PRO A 209 -2.85 15.10 0.98
CA PRO A 209 -4.10 14.85 0.26
C PRO A 209 -4.04 15.16 -1.23
N THR A 210 -3.01 15.84 -1.72
CA THR A 210 -3.02 16.41 -3.07
C THR A 210 -1.94 15.94 -4.02
N MET A 211 -0.75 15.58 -3.57
CA MET A 211 0.34 15.20 -4.48
C MET A 211 1.50 14.49 -3.77
N ALA A 212 1.98 13.39 -4.35
CA ALA A 212 3.26 12.76 -3.96
C ALA A 212 4.42 13.40 -4.72
N ALA A 213 4.77 14.65 -4.39
CA ALA A 213 5.85 15.34 -5.06
C ALA A 213 7.21 15.13 -4.38
N PRO A 214 8.30 15.06 -5.16
CA PRO A 214 9.65 15.11 -4.63
C PRO A 214 9.89 16.41 -3.84
N THR A 215 10.54 16.28 -2.68
CA THR A 215 10.91 17.42 -1.82
C THR A 215 12.41 17.59 -1.68
N ALA A 216 13.19 16.58 -2.07
CA ALA A 216 14.65 16.57 -2.01
C ALA A 216 15.25 16.02 -3.32
N PRO A 217 16.50 16.40 -3.67
CA PRO A 217 17.25 15.74 -4.74
C PRO A 217 17.38 14.24 -4.49
N GLY A 218 17.34 13.43 -5.55
CA GLY A 218 17.33 11.98 -5.47
C GLY A 218 15.94 11.37 -5.22
N GLU A 219 14.89 12.17 -5.04
CA GLU A 219 13.51 11.69 -5.00
C GLU A 219 12.86 11.73 -6.40
N VAL A 220 12.04 10.71 -6.70
CA VAL A 220 11.23 10.59 -7.92
C VAL A 220 9.78 10.36 -7.52
N GLY A 221 8.87 11.21 -7.98
CA GLY A 221 7.43 11.02 -7.84
C GLY A 221 6.83 10.40 -9.10
N ILE A 222 5.73 9.65 -8.95
CA ILE A 222 4.82 9.30 -10.05
C ILE A 222 3.52 10.03 -9.76
N VAL A 223 3.23 11.06 -10.54
CA VAL A 223 2.24 12.08 -10.18
C VAL A 223 1.27 12.30 -11.34
N PRO A 224 -0.05 12.38 -11.08
CA PRO A 224 -1.02 12.66 -12.12
C PRO A 224 -0.92 14.12 -12.60
N GLU A 225 -1.22 14.30 -13.88
CA GLU A 225 -1.19 15.59 -14.57
C GLU A 225 -2.00 16.67 -13.85
N TYR A 226 -3.23 16.35 -13.44
CA TYR A 226 -4.10 17.32 -12.77
C TYR A 226 -3.49 17.87 -11.47
N SER A 227 -2.78 17.04 -10.72
CA SER A 227 -2.12 17.48 -9.49
C SER A 227 -0.95 18.41 -9.75
N LEU A 228 -0.18 18.16 -10.82
CA LEU A 228 0.93 19.01 -11.25
C LEU A 228 0.43 20.37 -11.76
N MET A 229 -0.69 20.38 -12.48
CA MET A 229 -1.31 21.61 -12.98
C MET A 229 -1.72 22.55 -11.84
N HIS A 230 -2.22 22.01 -10.74
CA HIS A 230 -2.62 22.78 -9.56
C HIS A 230 -1.50 23.02 -8.53
N ALA A 231 -0.30 22.47 -8.77
CA ALA A 231 0.82 22.68 -7.87
C ALA A 231 1.32 24.13 -7.93
N GLN A 232 1.35 24.82 -6.80
CA GLN A 232 1.79 26.22 -6.70
C GLN A 232 3.22 26.47 -7.20
N GLN A 233 4.04 25.43 -7.30
CA GLN A 233 5.44 25.49 -7.70
C GLN A 233 5.78 24.43 -8.75
N ALA A 234 4.90 24.22 -9.72
CA ALA A 234 5.09 23.21 -10.77
C ALA A 234 6.41 23.39 -11.55
N ALA A 235 6.87 24.64 -11.72
CA ALA A 235 8.16 24.94 -12.38
C ALA A 235 9.40 24.39 -11.63
N ARG A 236 9.24 23.94 -10.39
CA ARG A 236 10.33 23.27 -9.63
C ARG A 236 10.59 21.85 -10.08
N TYR A 237 9.71 21.28 -10.90
CA TYR A 237 9.80 19.88 -11.27
C TYR A 237 10.27 19.70 -12.70
N SER A 238 11.17 18.75 -12.90
CA SER A 238 11.45 18.15 -14.20
C SER A 238 10.48 17.01 -14.43
N ILE A 239 9.72 17.08 -15.52
CA ILE A 239 8.64 16.13 -15.83
C ILE A 239 9.12 15.22 -16.95
N VAL A 240 9.01 13.90 -16.75
CA VAL A 240 9.43 12.87 -17.71
C VAL A 240 8.25 11.98 -18.06
N ALA A 241 8.04 11.79 -19.37
CA ALA A 241 7.06 10.86 -19.92
C ALA A 241 7.75 9.57 -20.37
N PRO A 242 7.32 8.39 -19.91
CA PRO A 242 7.72 7.12 -20.52
C PRO A 242 7.26 7.03 -21.96
N THR A 243 8.04 6.37 -22.83
CA THR A 243 7.84 6.37 -24.28
C THR A 243 7.11 5.13 -24.81
N ASP A 244 6.87 4.14 -23.95
CA ASP A 244 6.23 2.85 -24.33
C ASP A 244 4.71 2.86 -24.14
N SER A 245 4.21 3.56 -23.13
CA SER A 245 2.77 3.63 -22.85
C SER A 245 2.43 4.76 -21.87
N ALA A 246 1.18 5.23 -21.91
CA ALA A 246 0.65 6.23 -20.97
C ALA A 246 -0.03 5.54 -19.78
N ALA A 247 0.49 5.71 -18.57
CA ALA A 247 -0.23 5.34 -17.37
C ALA A 247 -1.35 6.34 -17.09
N LEU A 248 -2.56 5.87 -16.83
CA LEU A 248 -3.75 6.70 -16.69
C LEU A 248 -4.46 6.41 -15.37
N MET A 249 -4.80 7.44 -14.63
CA MET A 249 -5.94 7.39 -13.72
C MET A 249 -7.23 7.46 -14.53
N ARG A 250 -8.22 6.67 -14.16
CA ARG A 250 -9.51 6.56 -14.86
C ARG A 250 -10.64 6.77 -13.86
N PHE A 251 -11.15 7.98 -13.81
CA PHE A 251 -12.30 8.31 -12.98
C PHE A 251 -13.54 7.61 -13.55
N SER A 252 -14.16 6.76 -12.74
CA SER A 252 -15.22 5.88 -13.20
C SER A 252 -16.58 6.33 -12.69
N TRP A 253 -17.59 6.08 -13.49
CA TRP A 253 -19.00 6.14 -13.14
C TRP A 253 -19.50 4.74 -12.86
N LEU A 254 -19.89 4.44 -11.63
CA LEU A 254 -20.28 3.12 -11.18
C LEU A 254 -21.65 3.20 -10.47
N PRO A 255 -22.77 3.07 -11.21
CA PRO A 255 -24.10 3.09 -10.60
C PRO A 255 -24.34 1.83 -9.77
N VAL A 256 -25.08 1.98 -8.68
CA VAL A 256 -25.45 0.85 -7.81
C VAL A 256 -26.71 0.18 -8.35
N SER A 257 -26.73 -1.16 -8.41
CA SER A 257 -27.80 -1.93 -9.06
C SER A 257 -29.20 -1.67 -8.48
N THR A 258 -29.31 -1.34 -7.20
CA THR A 258 -30.59 -0.97 -6.58
C THR A 258 -31.14 0.37 -7.09
N ALA A 259 -30.27 1.32 -7.41
CA ALA A 259 -30.66 2.60 -7.95
C ALA A 259 -31.04 2.52 -9.43
N THR A 260 -30.35 1.67 -10.20
CA THR A 260 -30.69 1.44 -11.63
C THR A 260 -31.99 0.64 -11.78
N ALA A 261 -32.37 -0.15 -10.78
CA ALA A 261 -33.64 -0.86 -10.76
C ALA A 261 -34.85 0.04 -10.42
N ASP A 262 -34.63 1.21 -9.85
CA ASP A 262 -35.67 2.24 -9.59
C ASP A 262 -35.82 3.15 -10.83
N PRO A 263 -37.00 3.20 -11.48
CA PRO A 263 -37.18 3.95 -12.73
C PRO A 263 -36.88 5.44 -12.60
N GLU A 264 -37.25 6.08 -11.47
CA GLU A 264 -37.04 7.51 -11.25
C GLU A 264 -35.56 7.81 -11.03
N LYS A 265 -34.89 7.04 -10.18
CA LYS A 265 -33.45 7.15 -9.98
C LYS A 265 -32.65 6.80 -11.22
N SER A 266 -33.05 5.76 -11.95
CA SER A 266 -32.42 5.37 -13.20
C SER A 266 -32.45 6.51 -14.24
N ALA A 267 -33.58 7.17 -14.40
CA ALA A 267 -33.69 8.32 -15.28
C ALA A 267 -32.81 9.49 -14.82
N ALA A 268 -32.74 9.74 -13.52
CA ALA A 268 -31.88 10.77 -12.94
C ALA A 268 -30.38 10.44 -13.09
N LEU A 269 -30.00 9.18 -12.92
CA LEU A 269 -28.63 8.69 -13.14
C LEU A 269 -28.20 8.88 -14.60
N VAL A 270 -29.07 8.54 -15.57
CA VAL A 270 -28.80 8.76 -17.00
C VAL A 270 -28.55 10.24 -17.29
N ARG A 271 -29.35 11.15 -16.72
CA ARG A 271 -29.17 12.59 -16.92
C ARG A 271 -27.86 13.10 -16.33
N LEU A 272 -27.52 12.68 -15.10
CA LEU A 272 -26.26 13.07 -14.48
C LEU A 272 -25.07 12.54 -15.27
N HIS A 273 -25.13 11.29 -15.73
CA HIS A 273 -24.09 10.69 -16.55
C HIS A 273 -23.90 11.44 -17.89
N GLN A 274 -25.01 11.76 -18.58
CA GLN A 274 -24.96 12.55 -19.81
C GLN A 274 -24.34 13.94 -19.58
N ALA A 275 -24.62 14.56 -18.43
CA ALA A 275 -23.99 15.83 -18.08
C ALA A 275 -22.48 15.68 -17.80
N LEU A 276 -22.04 14.54 -17.27
CA LEU A 276 -20.62 14.25 -17.00
C LEU A 276 -19.79 14.01 -18.26
N ILE A 277 -20.38 13.44 -19.31
CA ILE A 277 -19.69 13.14 -20.58
C ILE A 277 -20.03 14.13 -21.70
N GLY A 278 -20.95 15.06 -21.46
CA GLY A 278 -21.41 16.02 -22.45
C GLY A 278 -20.42 17.17 -22.70
N PRO A 279 -20.66 17.99 -23.73
CA PRO A 279 -19.75 19.09 -24.12
C PRO A 279 -19.49 20.10 -23.01
N GLN A 280 -20.46 20.33 -22.12
CA GLN A 280 -20.30 21.25 -20.99
C GLN A 280 -19.33 20.72 -19.94
N ALA A 281 -19.27 19.39 -19.76
CA ALA A 281 -18.32 18.77 -18.85
C ALA A 281 -16.86 18.98 -19.30
N ALA A 282 -16.59 19.05 -20.59
CA ALA A 282 -15.24 19.23 -21.12
C ALA A 282 -14.55 20.48 -20.55
N SER A 283 -15.26 21.60 -20.43
CA SER A 283 -14.73 22.83 -19.86
C SER A 283 -14.50 22.72 -18.33
N VAL A 284 -15.39 22.02 -17.63
CA VAL A 284 -15.27 21.78 -16.18
C VAL A 284 -14.10 20.85 -15.90
N LEU A 285 -13.96 19.77 -16.65
CA LEU A 285 -12.82 18.85 -16.56
C LEU A 285 -11.51 19.56 -16.86
N ALA A 286 -11.44 20.32 -17.97
CA ALA A 286 -10.25 21.08 -18.32
C ALA A 286 -9.85 22.08 -17.22
N SER A 287 -10.81 22.79 -16.62
CA SER A 287 -10.52 23.72 -15.51
C SER A 287 -10.01 23.01 -14.23
N ALA A 288 -10.33 21.72 -14.09
CA ALA A 288 -9.82 20.86 -13.02
C ALA A 288 -8.50 20.14 -13.40
N GLY A 289 -7.92 20.43 -14.56
CA GLY A 289 -6.71 19.76 -15.03
C GLY A 289 -6.94 18.31 -15.50
N LEU A 290 -8.20 17.90 -15.68
CA LEU A 290 -8.57 16.57 -16.12
C LEU A 290 -8.79 16.54 -17.64
N ARG A 291 -8.54 15.39 -18.24
CA ARG A 291 -8.85 15.12 -19.66
C ARG A 291 -10.17 14.37 -19.78
N GLY A 292 -10.74 14.37 -20.98
CA GLY A 292 -11.94 13.60 -21.31
C GLY A 292 -11.78 12.09 -21.08
N PRO A 293 -12.88 11.33 -21.21
CA PRO A 293 -12.89 9.90 -20.91
C PRO A 293 -12.06 9.05 -21.88
N GLU A 294 -11.97 9.45 -23.13
CA GLU A 294 -11.25 8.72 -24.17
C GLU A 294 -9.76 9.06 -24.19
N TRP A 295 -8.92 8.06 -24.46
CA TRP A 295 -7.49 8.27 -24.62
C TRP A 295 -7.07 7.94 -26.08
N PRO A 296 -6.24 8.79 -26.73
CA PRO A 296 -5.67 10.05 -26.24
C PRO A 296 -6.67 11.22 -26.26
N ALA A 297 -6.73 11.96 -25.16
CA ALA A 297 -7.52 13.17 -25.03
C ALA A 297 -6.64 14.43 -25.04
N PRO A 298 -7.17 15.58 -25.53
CA PRO A 298 -6.44 16.84 -25.52
C PRO A 298 -6.00 17.24 -24.12
N GLN A 299 -4.80 17.79 -24.02
CA GLN A 299 -4.31 18.38 -22.79
C GLN A 299 -5.06 19.69 -22.48
N PRO A 300 -5.47 19.94 -21.22
CA PRO A 300 -5.98 21.25 -20.81
C PRO A 300 -4.96 22.36 -21.08
N ARG A 301 -5.41 23.51 -21.65
CA ARG A 301 -4.52 24.55 -22.19
C ARG A 301 -4.21 25.70 -21.24
N ASP A 302 -5.02 25.87 -20.20
CA ASP A 302 -5.00 27.07 -19.35
C ASP A 302 -4.02 26.98 -18.14
N PHE A 303 -3.03 26.09 -18.22
CA PHE A 303 -2.06 25.89 -17.16
C PHE A 303 -0.64 26.25 -17.60
N PRO A 304 0.16 26.88 -16.74
CA PRO A 304 1.53 27.32 -17.07
C PRO A 304 2.56 26.18 -17.15
N VAL A 305 2.13 24.93 -17.08
CA VAL A 305 3.01 23.75 -17.07
C VAL A 305 3.06 23.12 -18.45
N VAL A 306 4.25 22.92 -18.97
CA VAL A 306 4.48 22.21 -20.23
C VAL A 306 4.77 20.74 -19.93
N PHE A 307 3.92 19.87 -20.43
CA PHE A 307 4.09 18.44 -20.26
C PHE A 307 4.70 17.81 -21.52
N PRO A 308 5.63 16.86 -21.37
CA PRO A 308 6.11 16.08 -22.50
C PRO A 308 4.96 15.23 -23.10
N ALA A 309 5.04 15.01 -24.41
CA ALA A 309 4.04 14.19 -25.11
C ALA A 309 4.05 12.75 -24.59
N LEU A 310 2.87 12.18 -24.44
CA LEU A 310 2.66 10.79 -24.06
C LEU A 310 2.28 9.93 -25.27
N PRO A 311 2.63 8.62 -25.26
CA PRO A 311 2.17 7.69 -26.28
C PRO A 311 0.64 7.61 -26.31
N ALA A 312 0.08 7.42 -27.51
CA ALA A 312 -1.35 7.14 -27.67
C ALA A 312 -1.76 5.79 -27.07
N LYS A 313 -0.82 4.85 -26.95
CA LYS A 313 -1.06 3.55 -26.33
C LYS A 313 -1.19 3.71 -24.81
N PRO A 314 -2.36 3.39 -24.21
CA PRO A 314 -2.48 3.37 -22.77
C PRO A 314 -1.68 2.20 -22.18
N PHE A 315 -1.22 2.38 -20.94
CA PHE A 315 -0.61 1.28 -20.19
C PHE A 315 -1.68 0.22 -19.93
N SER A 316 -1.46 -0.97 -20.49
CA SER A 316 -2.35 -2.09 -20.25
C SER A 316 -1.95 -2.78 -18.94
N VAL A 317 -2.73 -2.60 -17.91
CA VAL A 317 -2.68 -3.47 -16.73
C VAL A 317 -3.24 -4.81 -17.15
N VAL A 318 -2.37 -5.79 -17.31
CA VAL A 318 -2.63 -7.07 -17.99
C VAL A 318 -3.75 -7.89 -17.35
N ARG A 319 -4.18 -7.62 -16.11
CA ARG A 319 -5.37 -8.23 -15.47
C ARG A 319 -5.85 -7.39 -14.29
N GLN A 320 -7.15 -7.27 -14.13
CA GLN A 320 -7.83 -6.71 -12.95
C GLN A 320 -7.34 -7.32 -11.62
N HIS A 321 -7.06 -8.61 -11.61
CA HIS A 321 -6.48 -9.36 -10.50
C HIS A 321 -5.09 -8.87 -10.07
N PHE A 322 -4.34 -8.24 -10.96
CA PHE A 322 -2.99 -7.75 -10.68
C PHE A 322 -2.98 -6.55 -9.72
N MET A 323 -3.93 -5.64 -9.82
CA MET A 323 -4.01 -4.48 -8.90
C MET A 323 -4.32 -4.90 -7.47
N TRP A 324 -5.13 -5.94 -7.28
CA TRP A 324 -5.34 -6.54 -5.97
C TRP A 324 -4.04 -7.12 -5.39
N HIS A 325 -3.27 -7.84 -6.21
CA HIS A 325 -1.95 -8.32 -5.80
C HIS A 325 -0.98 -7.18 -5.45
N VAL A 326 -1.02 -6.06 -6.17
CA VAL A 326 -0.21 -4.88 -5.83
C VAL A 326 -0.58 -4.36 -4.44
N LEU A 327 -1.87 -4.23 -4.13
CA LEU A 327 -2.32 -3.78 -2.82
C LEU A 327 -1.95 -4.76 -1.71
N THR A 328 -2.15 -6.06 -1.92
CA THR A 328 -1.81 -7.11 -0.95
C THR A 328 -0.29 -7.26 -0.76
N THR A 329 0.52 -6.91 -1.74
CA THR A 329 1.98 -6.91 -1.64
C THR A 329 2.53 -5.60 -1.09
N TYR A 330 1.91 -4.46 -1.42
CA TYR A 330 2.38 -3.15 -1.01
C TYR A 330 2.12 -2.86 0.47
N GLN A 331 0.94 -3.19 0.98
CA GLN A 331 0.61 -2.98 2.39
C GLN A 331 1.58 -3.72 3.32
N PRO A 332 1.88 -5.01 3.09
CA PRO A 332 2.90 -5.70 3.84
C PRO A 332 4.29 -5.07 3.70
N ALA A 333 4.70 -4.70 2.49
CA ALA A 333 6.01 -4.09 2.24
C ALA A 333 6.20 -2.72 2.92
N ALA A 334 5.11 -1.96 3.09
CA ALA A 334 5.11 -0.69 3.82
C ALA A 334 4.94 -0.88 5.34
N ARG A 335 4.68 -2.10 5.81
CA ARG A 335 4.39 -2.41 7.21
C ARG A 335 5.64 -2.25 8.06
N ARG A 336 5.51 -1.49 9.13
CA ARG A 336 6.54 -1.42 10.17
C ARG A 336 6.55 -2.75 10.93
N ALA A 337 7.72 -3.26 11.20
CA ALA A 337 7.91 -4.46 12.03
C ALA A 337 8.92 -4.20 13.15
N ASN A 338 8.76 -4.91 14.25
CA ASN A 338 9.75 -5.03 15.31
C ASN A 338 10.25 -6.48 15.29
N LEU A 339 11.36 -6.72 14.58
CA LEU A 339 11.82 -8.04 14.19
C LEU A 339 13.14 -8.39 14.85
N LEU A 340 13.22 -9.60 15.40
CA LEU A 340 14.46 -10.23 15.83
C LEU A 340 14.74 -11.46 14.95
N ILE A 341 15.85 -11.46 14.25
CA ILE A 341 16.34 -12.63 13.49
C ILE A 341 17.39 -13.35 14.32
N VAL A 342 17.24 -14.67 14.43
CA VAL A 342 18.12 -15.56 15.17
C VAL A 342 18.60 -16.66 14.25
N VAL A 343 19.92 -16.77 14.06
CA VAL A 343 20.55 -17.61 13.06
C VAL A 343 21.36 -18.72 13.72
N ASP A 344 21.03 -19.96 13.36
CA ASP A 344 21.83 -21.12 13.70
C ASP A 344 23.19 -21.05 12.98
N ILE A 345 24.26 -21.26 13.74
CA ILE A 345 25.62 -21.34 13.23
C ILE A 345 26.27 -22.69 13.54
N SER A 346 25.47 -23.71 13.89
CA SER A 346 25.99 -25.08 14.10
C SER A 346 26.67 -25.61 12.84
N GLY A 347 27.46 -26.69 13.04
CA GLY A 347 28.30 -27.24 11.96
C GLY A 347 27.52 -27.65 10.71
N SER A 348 26.32 -28.16 10.88
CA SER A 348 25.42 -28.58 9.79
C SER A 348 24.96 -27.45 8.89
N MET A 349 24.93 -26.21 9.38
CA MET A 349 24.62 -25.02 8.55
C MET A 349 25.64 -24.75 7.45
N ALA A 350 26.79 -25.45 7.43
CA ALA A 350 27.74 -25.49 6.31
C ALA A 350 27.28 -26.40 5.17
N ASP A 351 26.33 -27.30 5.42
CA ASP A 351 25.82 -28.25 4.39
C ASP A 351 25.12 -27.49 3.27
N PRO A 352 25.18 -28.02 2.01
CA PRO A 352 24.45 -27.45 0.89
C PRO A 352 22.93 -27.52 1.13
N ALA A 353 22.21 -26.47 0.76
CA ALA A 353 20.75 -26.50 0.76
C ALA A 353 20.20 -27.53 -0.24
N PRO A 354 19.05 -28.17 0.04
CA PRO A 354 18.45 -29.14 -0.87
C PRO A 354 18.29 -28.56 -2.29
N GLY A 355 18.77 -29.29 -3.28
CA GLY A 355 18.74 -28.88 -4.69
C GLY A 355 19.68 -27.73 -5.07
N SER A 356 20.63 -27.36 -4.22
CA SER A 356 21.59 -26.27 -4.42
C SER A 356 23.01 -26.70 -4.04
N GLN A 357 24.01 -25.95 -4.48
CA GLN A 357 25.40 -26.08 -3.98
C GLN A 357 25.73 -24.98 -2.95
N THR A 358 24.75 -24.12 -2.61
CA THR A 358 24.97 -23.01 -1.70
C THR A 358 24.77 -23.49 -0.26
N PRO A 359 25.70 -23.24 0.67
CA PRO A 359 25.54 -23.56 2.08
C PRO A 359 24.30 -22.88 2.69
N LEU A 360 23.63 -23.56 3.61
CA LEU A 360 22.46 -23.04 4.33
C LEU A 360 22.73 -21.68 4.98
N ILE A 361 23.88 -21.56 5.68
CA ILE A 361 24.28 -20.30 6.32
C ILE A 361 24.43 -19.14 5.33
N ALA A 362 24.85 -19.41 4.10
CA ALA A 362 25.00 -18.39 3.08
C ALA A 362 23.63 -17.87 2.60
N LEU A 363 22.65 -18.77 2.43
CA LEU A 363 21.28 -18.39 2.09
C LEU A 363 20.63 -17.54 3.17
N VAL A 364 20.79 -17.92 4.45
CA VAL A 364 20.26 -17.15 5.57
C VAL A 364 20.94 -15.79 5.67
N ARG A 365 22.24 -15.72 5.49
CA ARG A 365 23.01 -14.46 5.44
C ARG A 365 22.49 -13.51 4.37
N ASP A 366 22.24 -14.03 3.16
CA ASP A 366 21.70 -13.24 2.05
C ASP A 366 20.27 -12.77 2.35
N GLY A 367 19.46 -13.62 2.99
CA GLY A 367 18.13 -13.29 3.48
C GLY A 367 18.15 -12.17 4.52
N VAL A 368 19.04 -12.24 5.52
CA VAL A 368 19.21 -11.18 6.52
C VAL A 368 19.60 -9.86 5.87
N ALA A 369 20.55 -9.87 4.92
CA ALA A 369 20.94 -8.66 4.18
C ALA A 369 19.77 -8.06 3.41
N GLN A 370 18.91 -8.90 2.85
CA GLN A 370 17.74 -8.51 2.12
C GLN A 370 16.68 -7.91 3.04
N VAL A 371 16.32 -8.55 4.16
CA VAL A 371 15.42 -8.00 5.17
C VAL A 371 15.90 -6.64 5.66
N ASN A 372 17.19 -6.52 5.97
CA ASN A 372 17.79 -5.26 6.38
C ASN A 372 17.64 -4.15 5.31
N SER A 373 17.66 -4.50 4.03
CA SER A 373 17.44 -3.55 2.94
C SER A 373 15.97 -3.26 2.71
N LEU A 374 15.09 -4.19 3.04
CA LEU A 374 13.68 -4.19 2.71
C LEU A 374 12.79 -3.54 3.78
N LEU A 375 13.08 -3.65 5.04
CA LEU A 375 12.28 -3.04 6.10
C LEU A 375 12.33 -1.50 6.07
N PRO A 376 11.20 -0.79 6.25
CA PRO A 376 11.19 0.67 6.38
C PRO A 376 12.10 1.18 7.50
N ASP A 377 12.64 2.39 7.38
CA ASP A 377 13.49 3.03 8.41
C ASP A 377 12.77 3.19 9.76
N THR A 378 11.45 3.14 9.76
CA THR A 378 10.61 3.17 10.97
C THR A 378 10.47 1.81 11.66
N SER A 379 10.95 0.73 11.03
CA SER A 379 11.00 -0.60 11.62
C SER A 379 12.17 -0.75 12.59
N ARG A 380 12.12 -1.82 13.39
CA ARG A 380 13.21 -2.20 14.31
C ARG A 380 13.70 -3.59 13.90
N LEU A 381 15.01 -3.79 13.94
CA LEU A 381 15.64 -5.06 13.59
C LEU A 381 16.78 -5.37 14.55
N GLY A 382 16.79 -6.60 15.04
CA GLY A 382 17.89 -7.20 15.80
C GLY A 382 18.43 -8.44 15.10
N LEU A 383 19.66 -8.82 15.41
CA LEU A 383 20.31 -10.01 14.86
C LEU A 383 21.08 -10.74 15.95
N TRP A 384 20.75 -12.01 16.13
CA TRP A 384 21.47 -12.94 17.00
C TRP A 384 22.02 -14.10 16.20
N GLN A 385 23.02 -14.77 16.74
CA GLN A 385 23.45 -16.09 16.31
C GLN A 385 23.41 -17.07 17.49
N PHE A 386 23.27 -18.36 17.22
CA PHE A 386 23.25 -19.36 18.26
C PHE A 386 23.92 -20.67 17.86
N GLY A 387 24.34 -21.41 18.87
CA GLY A 387 24.93 -22.74 18.85
C GLY A 387 25.23 -23.17 20.27
N ALA A 388 25.31 -24.47 20.54
CA ALA A 388 25.53 -24.98 21.90
C ALA A 388 26.78 -24.36 22.55
N ALA A 389 26.62 -23.86 23.77
CA ALA A 389 27.66 -23.23 24.59
C ALA A 389 28.44 -22.10 23.86
N LEU A 390 27.76 -21.33 23.02
CA LEU A 390 28.41 -20.30 22.19
C LEU A 390 28.96 -19.13 23.03
N ASP A 391 28.29 -18.74 24.11
CA ASP A 391 28.69 -17.70 25.07
C ASP A 391 28.29 -18.15 26.51
N PRO A 392 29.01 -19.14 27.08
CA PRO A 392 28.59 -19.81 28.31
C PRO A 392 28.25 -18.85 29.45
N PRO A 393 27.12 -19.05 30.17
CA PRO A 393 26.21 -20.20 30.08
C PRO A 393 25.13 -20.12 29.01
N ARG A 394 25.25 -19.24 28.00
CA ARG A 394 24.26 -19.01 26.94
C ARG A 394 24.65 -19.73 25.67
N ASP A 395 23.62 -20.23 24.98
CA ASP A 395 23.75 -20.85 23.67
C ASP A 395 23.64 -19.84 22.52
N TYR A 396 23.48 -18.56 22.84
CA TYR A 396 23.31 -17.50 21.84
C TYR A 396 24.21 -16.30 22.12
N GLN A 397 24.48 -15.56 21.08
CA GLN A 397 25.16 -14.27 21.13
C GLN A 397 24.35 -13.17 20.46
N VAL A 398 24.18 -12.04 21.15
CA VAL A 398 23.55 -10.85 20.58
C VAL A 398 24.57 -10.12 19.71
N LEU A 399 24.42 -10.23 18.39
CA LEU A 399 25.30 -9.55 17.44
C LEU A 399 24.90 -8.08 17.30
N VAL A 400 23.60 -7.83 17.12
CA VAL A 400 23.01 -6.50 17.05
C VAL A 400 21.72 -6.48 17.88
N PRO A 401 21.64 -5.67 18.94
CA PRO A 401 20.41 -5.49 19.71
C PRO A 401 19.28 -4.97 18.83
N THR A 402 18.02 -5.38 19.12
CA THR A 402 16.84 -4.89 18.42
C THR A 402 16.72 -3.37 18.58
N GLY A 403 16.77 -2.65 17.47
CA GLY A 403 16.75 -1.19 17.44
C GLY A 403 16.18 -0.64 16.14
N GLN A 404 15.79 0.64 16.15
CA GLN A 404 15.28 1.30 14.96
C GLN A 404 16.30 1.25 13.81
N LEU A 405 15.83 1.01 12.58
CA LEU A 405 16.65 0.89 11.38
C LEU A 405 17.17 2.25 10.89
N THR A 406 17.91 2.93 11.76
CA THR A 406 18.71 4.09 11.33
C THR A 406 19.81 3.66 10.35
N PRO A 407 20.41 4.58 9.58
CA PRO A 407 21.57 4.25 8.74
C PRO A 407 22.71 3.55 9.47
N VAL A 408 22.92 3.92 10.75
CA VAL A 408 23.95 3.29 11.62
C VAL A 408 23.56 1.84 11.96
N GLN A 409 22.30 1.59 12.33
CA GLN A 409 21.80 0.25 12.64
C GLN A 409 21.88 -0.65 11.39
N ARG A 410 21.48 -0.15 10.22
CA ARG A 410 21.57 -0.88 8.95
C ARG A 410 23.02 -1.23 8.60
N ALA A 411 23.93 -0.27 8.72
CA ALA A 411 25.34 -0.50 8.47
C ALA A 411 25.92 -1.57 9.41
N ARG A 412 25.54 -1.53 10.71
CA ARG A 412 25.96 -2.52 11.69
C ARG A 412 25.46 -3.92 11.36
N ILE A 413 24.15 -4.06 11.04
CA ILE A 413 23.57 -5.35 10.62
C ILE A 413 24.27 -5.86 9.36
N SER A 414 24.48 -4.99 8.34
CA SER A 414 25.15 -5.35 7.10
C SER A 414 26.61 -5.80 7.30
N ALA A 415 27.32 -5.21 8.24
CA ALA A 415 28.70 -5.62 8.54
C ALA A 415 28.71 -6.99 9.20
N VAL A 416 27.92 -7.15 10.27
CA VAL A 416 27.91 -8.36 11.10
C VAL A 416 27.31 -9.55 10.33
N SER A 417 26.27 -9.34 9.51
CA SER A 417 25.67 -10.43 8.73
C SER A 417 26.64 -11.07 7.74
N LYS A 418 27.61 -10.32 7.22
CA LYS A 418 28.66 -10.86 6.31
C LYS A 418 29.61 -11.83 7.02
N GLU A 419 29.73 -11.70 8.34
CA GLU A 419 30.62 -12.52 9.17
C GLU A 419 29.92 -13.79 9.70
N LEU A 420 28.60 -13.95 9.44
CA LEU A 420 27.88 -15.17 9.79
C LEU A 420 28.50 -16.38 9.05
N ALA A 421 28.96 -17.33 9.80
CA ALA A 421 29.57 -18.56 9.29
C ALA A 421 29.27 -19.73 10.22
N ALA A 422 29.07 -20.91 9.66
CA ALA A 422 28.93 -22.13 10.45
C ALA A 422 30.19 -22.41 11.27
N ARG A 423 30.02 -22.90 12.48
CA ARG A 423 31.09 -23.24 13.42
C ARG A 423 30.95 -24.69 13.90
N PRO A 424 32.02 -25.34 14.32
CA PRO A 424 31.97 -26.70 14.86
C PRO A 424 31.35 -26.69 16.27
N THR A 425 30.08 -26.37 16.38
CA THR A 425 29.29 -26.38 17.61
C THR A 425 27.97 -27.11 17.37
N GLY A 426 27.35 -27.62 18.42
CA GLY A 426 26.00 -28.16 18.38
C GLY A 426 24.92 -27.07 18.36
N THR A 427 23.67 -27.49 18.50
CA THR A 427 22.48 -26.65 18.33
C THR A 427 21.76 -26.44 19.67
N GLY A 428 22.04 -25.33 20.36
CA GLY A 428 21.36 -24.94 21.61
C GLY A 428 20.03 -24.22 21.33
N LEU A 429 19.02 -24.95 20.84
CA LEU A 429 17.81 -24.35 20.27
C LEU A 429 16.81 -23.87 21.32
N TYR A 430 16.50 -24.72 22.34
CA TYR A 430 15.42 -24.43 23.29
C TYR A 430 15.69 -23.21 24.17
N ASP A 431 16.91 -23.11 24.70
CA ASP A 431 17.35 -21.95 25.45
C ASP A 431 17.30 -20.67 24.63
N THR A 432 17.74 -20.76 23.40
CA THR A 432 17.75 -19.64 22.47
C THR A 432 16.34 -19.18 22.12
N ILE A 433 15.39 -20.10 21.85
CA ILE A 433 13.97 -19.76 21.61
C ILE A 433 13.40 -18.96 22.77
N LEU A 434 13.57 -19.47 24.01
CA LEU A 434 13.00 -18.84 25.19
C LEU A 434 13.64 -17.46 25.45
N ALA A 435 14.95 -17.35 25.30
CA ALA A 435 15.68 -16.10 25.47
C ALA A 435 15.28 -15.06 24.42
N ALA A 436 15.19 -15.45 23.15
CA ALA A 436 14.80 -14.57 22.05
C ALA A 436 13.36 -14.04 22.22
N TYR A 437 12.43 -14.94 22.58
CA TYR A 437 11.04 -14.57 22.85
C TYR A 437 10.93 -13.55 23.98
N ARG A 438 11.58 -13.80 25.11
CA ARG A 438 11.62 -12.88 26.27
C ARG A 438 12.28 -11.55 25.93
N SER A 439 13.36 -11.58 25.15
CA SER A 439 14.03 -10.37 24.68
C SER A 439 13.10 -9.52 23.82
N GLN A 440 12.34 -10.14 22.93
CA GLN A 440 11.40 -9.42 22.07
C GLN A 440 10.20 -8.87 22.84
N GLN A 441 9.72 -9.60 23.87
CA GLN A 441 8.73 -9.05 24.81
C GLN A 441 9.26 -7.83 25.60
N ALA A 442 10.52 -7.86 26.01
CA ALA A 442 11.15 -6.72 26.68
C ALA A 442 11.30 -5.50 25.74
N ASN A 443 11.49 -5.74 24.46
CA ASN A 443 11.59 -4.73 23.40
C ASN A 443 10.25 -4.50 22.65
N PHE A 444 9.13 -4.87 23.25
CA PHE A 444 7.81 -4.80 22.62
C PHE A 444 7.46 -3.40 22.15
N GLU A 445 7.06 -3.28 20.89
CA GLU A 445 6.62 -2.02 20.26
C GLU A 445 5.11 -2.07 20.03
N PRO A 446 4.30 -1.25 20.70
CA PRO A 446 2.85 -1.23 20.50
C PRO A 446 2.47 -0.87 19.05
N ARG A 447 1.39 -1.47 18.52
CA ARG A 447 0.80 -1.19 17.20
C ARG A 447 1.65 -1.59 16.00
N VAL A 448 2.67 -2.41 16.20
CA VAL A 448 3.41 -3.06 15.13
C VAL A 448 3.53 -4.55 15.44
N PRO A 449 3.68 -5.42 14.44
CA PRO A 449 4.03 -6.80 14.66
C PRO A 449 5.36 -6.89 15.39
N ASN A 450 5.38 -7.71 16.43
CA ASN A 450 6.59 -8.04 17.18
C ASN A 450 6.91 -9.50 16.90
N GLU A 451 8.03 -9.76 16.26
CA GLU A 451 8.32 -11.05 15.65
C GLU A 451 9.71 -11.56 16.05
N VAL A 452 9.80 -12.86 16.23
CA VAL A 452 11.07 -13.60 16.34
C VAL A 452 11.10 -14.64 15.23
N LEU A 453 12.12 -14.59 14.39
CA LEU A 453 12.35 -15.56 13.33
C LEU A 453 13.64 -16.31 13.59
N ILE A 454 13.55 -17.62 13.69
CA ILE A 454 14.69 -18.50 13.95
C ILE A 454 14.92 -19.38 12.72
N PHE A 455 16.15 -19.40 12.24
CA PHE A 455 16.59 -20.25 11.11
C PHE A 455 17.52 -21.31 11.64
N THR A 456 17.17 -22.60 11.44
CA THR A 456 17.94 -23.76 11.95
C THR A 456 17.76 -24.96 11.00
N ASP A 457 18.73 -25.86 10.96
CA ASP A 457 18.64 -27.15 10.28
C ASP A 457 18.73 -28.33 11.26
N GLY A 458 18.81 -28.02 12.56
CA GLY A 458 19.12 -28.99 13.59
C GLY A 458 18.01 -29.32 14.55
N VAL A 459 18.23 -30.41 15.26
CA VAL A 459 17.54 -30.83 16.46
C VAL A 459 18.21 -30.13 17.64
N ASN A 460 17.47 -29.83 18.70
CA ASN A 460 18.11 -29.37 19.93
C ASN A 460 19.15 -30.40 20.42
N GLU A 461 20.36 -29.97 20.61
CA GLU A 461 21.42 -30.77 21.20
C GLU A 461 21.59 -30.34 22.64
N ASP A 462 21.35 -31.28 23.57
CA ASP A 462 21.38 -31.02 24.98
C ASP A 462 22.84 -30.90 25.50
N ASP A 463 23.11 -29.83 26.21
CA ASP A 463 24.28 -29.68 27.06
C ASP A 463 23.88 -29.64 28.55
N PRO A 464 24.80 -29.63 29.50
CA PRO A 464 24.45 -29.65 30.94
C PRO A 464 23.62 -28.44 31.43
N GLN A 465 23.55 -27.37 30.64
CA GLN A 465 22.80 -26.16 30.94
C GLN A 465 21.50 -26.05 30.14
N SER A 466 21.29 -26.90 29.15
CA SER A 466 20.12 -26.86 28.25
C SER A 466 18.82 -27.11 28.98
N ILE A 467 17.78 -26.35 28.63
CA ILE A 467 16.43 -26.60 29.11
C ILE A 467 15.76 -27.70 28.26
N THR A 468 14.85 -28.43 28.92
CA THR A 468 14.03 -29.44 28.21
C THR A 468 12.90 -28.79 27.41
N SER A 469 12.30 -29.55 26.49
CA SER A 469 11.10 -29.13 25.74
C SER A 469 9.95 -28.71 26.68
N ASP A 470 9.74 -29.43 27.80
CA ASP A 470 8.71 -29.10 28.79
C ASP A 470 9.03 -27.78 29.53
N GLN A 471 10.30 -27.53 29.82
CA GLN A 471 10.74 -26.25 30.41
C GLN A 471 10.59 -25.10 29.43
N LEU A 472 10.88 -25.29 28.12
CA LEU A 472 10.61 -24.32 27.08
C LEU A 472 9.12 -24.01 27.04
N LYS A 473 8.26 -25.03 26.96
CA LYS A 473 6.79 -24.89 26.94
C LYS A 473 6.28 -24.13 28.17
N ALA A 474 6.74 -24.49 29.36
CA ALA A 474 6.38 -23.80 30.61
C ALA A 474 6.86 -22.34 30.61
N GLY A 475 8.09 -22.09 30.14
CA GLY A 475 8.67 -20.75 30.04
C GLY A 475 7.91 -19.84 29.05
N LEU A 476 7.43 -20.37 27.93
CA LEU A 476 6.58 -19.66 26.98
C LEU A 476 5.16 -19.43 27.52
N ALA A 477 4.58 -20.41 28.22
CA ALA A 477 3.28 -20.27 28.86
C ALA A 477 3.26 -19.19 29.96
N ALA A 478 4.39 -18.93 30.60
CA ALA A 478 4.57 -17.87 31.60
C ALA A 478 4.82 -16.47 31.00
N ALA A 479 4.81 -16.35 29.66
CA ALA A 479 5.06 -15.09 28.98
C ALA A 479 3.89 -14.10 29.17
N ASP A 480 4.17 -12.80 29.06
CA ASP A 480 3.16 -11.74 29.20
C ASP A 480 2.15 -11.80 28.02
N PRO A 481 0.87 -12.12 28.27
CA PRO A 481 -0.14 -12.25 27.21
C PRO A 481 -0.50 -10.89 26.58
N HIS A 482 -0.20 -9.76 27.21
CA HIS A 482 -0.45 -8.42 26.68
C HIS A 482 0.66 -7.94 25.73
N ARG A 483 1.80 -8.64 25.70
CA ARG A 483 2.92 -8.37 24.78
C ARG A 483 3.07 -9.53 23.81
N LYS A 484 2.09 -9.67 22.93
CA LYS A 484 2.09 -10.76 21.96
C LYS A 484 3.27 -10.62 21.00
N VAL A 485 4.11 -11.65 20.97
CA VAL A 485 5.21 -11.81 20.01
C VAL A 485 4.88 -12.99 19.10
N GLU A 486 5.00 -12.81 17.81
CA GLU A 486 4.87 -13.89 16.82
C GLU A 486 6.21 -14.63 16.73
N LEU A 487 6.16 -15.95 16.83
CA LEU A 487 7.34 -16.80 16.84
C LEU A 487 7.30 -17.76 15.66
N GLY A 488 8.25 -17.61 14.74
CA GLY A 488 8.43 -18.48 13.59
C GLY A 488 9.77 -19.18 13.58
N ILE A 489 9.75 -20.48 13.37
CA ILE A 489 10.96 -21.30 13.18
C ILE A 489 10.96 -21.80 11.73
N PHE A 490 12.00 -21.47 11.00
CA PHE A 490 12.26 -21.95 9.65
C PHE A 490 13.28 -23.09 9.72
N ALA A 491 12.79 -24.31 9.49
CA ALA A 491 13.54 -25.54 9.66
C ALA A 491 14.00 -26.10 8.32
N PHE A 492 15.30 -26.24 8.12
CA PHE A 492 15.87 -26.81 6.89
C PHE A 492 15.92 -28.34 6.93
N GLY A 493 15.43 -28.99 5.87
CA GLY A 493 15.54 -30.43 5.70
C GLY A 493 14.70 -31.28 6.64
N ASP A 494 14.90 -32.60 6.58
CA ASP A 494 14.12 -33.58 7.33
C ASP A 494 14.61 -33.85 8.77
N ARG A 495 15.65 -33.17 9.18
CA ARG A 495 16.31 -33.42 10.50
C ARG A 495 15.56 -32.78 11.65
N SER A 496 14.84 -31.70 11.41
CA SER A 496 14.10 -31.00 12.49
C SER A 496 12.82 -31.74 12.86
N PRO A 497 12.61 -32.07 14.15
CA PRO A 497 11.38 -32.70 14.62
C PRO A 497 10.25 -31.65 14.68
N VAL A 498 9.66 -31.29 13.54
CA VAL A 498 8.63 -30.25 13.38
C VAL A 498 7.51 -30.42 14.42
N SER A 499 6.96 -31.62 14.56
CA SER A 499 5.84 -31.88 15.49
C SER A 499 6.21 -31.69 16.97
N GLN A 500 7.46 -31.98 17.33
CA GLN A 500 7.95 -31.79 18.71
C GLN A 500 8.12 -30.29 19.02
N LEU A 501 8.65 -29.53 18.07
CA LEU A 501 8.76 -28.07 18.17
C LEU A 501 7.37 -27.42 18.23
N GLU A 502 6.45 -27.77 17.34
CA GLU A 502 5.07 -27.27 17.37
C GLU A 502 4.40 -27.49 18.73
N THR A 503 4.62 -28.66 19.32
CA THR A 503 4.08 -28.98 20.66
C THR A 503 4.69 -28.06 21.75
N ALA A 504 5.98 -27.77 21.67
CA ALA A 504 6.65 -26.89 22.62
C ALA A 504 6.25 -25.43 22.46
N LEU A 505 5.97 -24.97 21.23
CA LEU A 505 5.59 -23.60 20.88
C LEU A 505 4.10 -23.31 21.02
N ALA A 506 3.26 -24.33 21.23
CA ALA A 506 1.80 -24.19 21.32
C ALA A 506 1.30 -23.09 22.27
N PRO A 507 1.92 -22.82 23.46
CA PRO A 507 1.46 -21.76 24.36
C PRO A 507 1.43 -20.37 23.77
N VAL A 508 2.27 -20.10 22.76
CA VAL A 508 2.37 -18.79 22.10
C VAL A 508 1.89 -18.82 20.64
N ASN A 509 1.27 -19.94 20.21
CA ASN A 509 0.91 -20.20 18.83
C ASN A 509 2.10 -20.05 17.87
N GLY A 510 3.28 -20.45 18.29
CA GLY A 510 4.47 -20.43 17.47
C GLY A 510 4.36 -21.41 16.30
N GLN A 511 4.93 -21.05 15.17
CA GLN A 511 4.84 -21.84 13.93
C GLN A 511 6.19 -22.39 13.53
N VAL A 512 6.20 -23.60 12.97
CA VAL A 512 7.37 -24.23 12.40
C VAL A 512 7.12 -24.44 10.90
N GLN A 513 7.92 -23.80 10.08
CA GLN A 513 7.81 -23.92 8.62
C GLN A 513 9.02 -24.71 8.07
N PRO A 514 8.80 -25.89 7.51
CA PRO A 514 9.86 -26.63 6.84
C PRO A 514 10.25 -25.91 5.55
N LEU A 515 11.56 -25.82 5.29
CA LEU A 515 12.13 -25.26 4.07
C LEU A 515 12.74 -26.40 3.25
N SER A 516 12.19 -26.65 2.07
CA SER A 516 12.53 -27.79 1.22
C SER A 516 13.57 -27.49 0.14
N ASN A 517 13.78 -26.22 -0.16
CA ASN A 517 14.75 -25.77 -1.16
C ASN A 517 15.25 -24.35 -0.91
N ALA A 518 16.27 -23.90 -1.66
CA ALA A 518 16.86 -22.57 -1.51
C ALA A 518 15.86 -21.42 -1.80
N GLY A 519 14.86 -21.65 -2.66
CA GLY A 519 13.82 -20.65 -2.96
C GLY A 519 12.89 -20.41 -1.79
N ASP A 520 12.60 -21.43 -0.98
CA ASP A 520 11.74 -21.32 0.21
C ASP A 520 12.35 -20.39 1.26
N VAL A 521 13.68 -20.32 1.37
CA VAL A 521 14.37 -19.41 2.29
C VAL A 521 14.03 -17.97 1.98
N MET A 522 14.10 -17.60 0.72
CA MET A 522 13.77 -16.26 0.28
C MET A 522 12.28 -15.96 0.44
N ALA A 523 11.42 -16.93 0.11
CA ALA A 523 9.99 -16.81 0.32
C ALA A 523 9.65 -16.62 1.81
N ALA A 524 10.32 -17.36 2.71
CA ALA A 524 10.18 -17.23 4.16
C ALA A 524 10.53 -15.83 4.65
N PHE A 525 11.66 -15.27 4.21
CA PHE A 525 12.03 -13.89 4.55
C PHE A 525 11.03 -12.86 4.00
N VAL A 526 10.58 -13.01 2.77
CA VAL A 526 9.56 -12.11 2.17
C VAL A 526 8.25 -12.23 2.93
N HIS A 527 7.83 -13.44 3.27
CA HIS A 527 6.59 -13.70 4.02
C HIS A 527 6.64 -13.08 5.42
N ALA A 528 7.74 -13.25 6.12
CA ALA A 528 7.98 -12.65 7.43
C ALA A 528 7.94 -11.10 7.39
N VAL A 529 8.52 -10.49 6.35
CA VAL A 529 8.50 -9.02 6.19
C VAL A 529 7.14 -8.52 5.70
N SER A 530 6.38 -9.33 4.95
CA SER A 530 5.10 -8.94 4.35
C SER A 530 3.87 -9.10 5.25
N GLY A 531 4.03 -9.62 6.45
CA GLY A 531 3.00 -9.47 7.46
C GLY A 531 2.20 -10.68 7.86
N GLY A 532 2.78 -11.83 7.92
CA GLY A 532 2.08 -12.87 8.64
C GLY A 532 2.70 -14.25 8.57
N LEU A 533 3.09 -14.73 9.72
CA LEU A 533 3.18 -16.17 9.99
C LEU A 533 1.76 -16.79 10.15
N THR A 534 0.68 -16.01 9.96
CA THR A 534 -0.70 -16.39 10.35
C THR A 534 -1.72 -16.29 9.21
N GLU A 535 -1.38 -16.64 7.95
CA GLU A 535 -2.42 -16.94 6.94
C GLU A 535 -2.31 -18.35 6.41
#